data_310ad136893e18df3655b08c8a6f62d4
#
_entry.id   310ad136893e18df3655b08c8a6f62d4
#
_cell.length_a   1.000
_cell.length_b   1.000
_cell.length_c   1.000
_cell.angle_alpha   90.00
_cell.angle_beta   90.00
_cell.angle_gamma   90.00
#
_symmetry.space_group_name_H-M   'P 1'
#
loop_
_entity.id
_entity.type
_entity.pdbx_description
1 polymer ?
#
loop_
_entity_poly.entity_id
_entity_poly.type
_entity_poly.pdbx_seq_one_letter_code
_entity_poly.pdbx_strand_id
1 'polypeptide(L)'
;MKQETCKRVGMESLAINLPKETSTEELLLKIDELNNDKKIHGILLQHPVPNQINERECFERISIEKDVDGVTCLGFGRMSMGLSAYGSCTPAGIMRILEFYDVDISGMNAVVVGRSPILGKPMAMMLLNKNATVTICHSRTKELEDHVRNADLVVGAVGVPKLIKKEWLKKGAVVIDAGYHPEKCGDIDLDLSLIHISEPTRP
;
A
#
# COMPACT_ATOMS: atom_id res chain seq x y z
N MET A 1 -8.18 -15.16 7.76
CA MET A 1 -7.82 -13.87 8.36
C MET A 1 -8.75 -12.72 7.90
N LYS A 2 -8.84 -12.30 6.61
CA LYS A 2 -9.72 -11.19 6.18
C LYS A 2 -11.19 -11.42 6.55
N GLN A 3 -11.77 -12.60 6.24
CA GLN A 3 -13.16 -12.94 6.59
C GLN A 3 -13.42 -12.89 8.11
N GLU A 4 -12.48 -13.35 8.89
CA GLU A 4 -12.58 -13.35 10.35
C GLU A 4 -12.52 -11.94 10.93
N THR A 5 -11.70 -11.07 10.34
CA THR A 5 -11.66 -9.65 10.67
C THR A 5 -12.98 -8.96 10.30
N CYS A 6 -13.54 -9.22 9.12
CA CYS A 6 -14.86 -8.72 8.73
C CYS A 6 -15.93 -9.11 9.77
N LYS A 7 -15.99 -10.39 10.11
CA LYS A 7 -16.93 -10.89 11.13
C LYS A 7 -16.76 -10.17 12.48
N ARG A 8 -15.50 -9.95 12.91
CA ARG A 8 -15.20 -9.25 14.19
C ARG A 8 -15.70 -7.82 14.22
N VAL A 9 -15.71 -7.13 13.08
CA VAL A 9 -16.19 -5.75 12.97
C VAL A 9 -17.64 -5.63 12.47
N GLY A 10 -18.38 -6.75 12.42
CA GLY A 10 -19.79 -6.77 12.02
C GLY A 10 -20.04 -6.63 10.52
N MET A 11 -19.05 -6.92 9.68
CA MET A 11 -19.18 -6.92 8.22
C MET A 11 -19.41 -8.33 7.70
N GLU A 12 -20.36 -8.48 6.76
CA GLU A 12 -20.48 -9.72 5.99
C GLU A 12 -19.35 -9.81 4.96
N SER A 13 -18.82 -11.01 4.76
CA SER A 13 -17.76 -11.25 3.79
C SER A 13 -18.09 -12.45 2.91
N LEU A 14 -18.22 -12.21 1.62
CA LEU A 14 -18.39 -13.22 0.60
C LEU A 14 -17.04 -13.55 -0.04
N ALA A 15 -16.50 -14.75 0.22
CA ALA A 15 -15.30 -15.23 -0.46
C ALA A 15 -15.70 -15.94 -1.76
N ILE A 16 -15.17 -15.48 -2.87
CA ILE A 16 -15.36 -16.09 -4.19
C ILE A 16 -14.01 -16.69 -4.60
N ASN A 17 -13.95 -18.02 -4.59
CA ASN A 17 -12.78 -18.76 -5.04
C ASN A 17 -13.00 -19.18 -6.49
N LEU A 18 -12.14 -18.68 -7.37
CA LEU A 18 -12.17 -19.04 -8.79
C LEU A 18 -11.12 -20.12 -9.09
N PRO A 19 -11.35 -20.97 -10.11
CA PRO A 19 -10.36 -21.93 -10.58
C PRO A 19 -9.04 -21.22 -10.97
N LYS A 20 -7.91 -21.94 -10.89
CA LYS A 20 -6.60 -21.37 -11.27
C LYS A 20 -6.51 -21.04 -12.76
N GLU A 21 -7.31 -21.71 -13.55
CA GLU A 21 -7.39 -21.59 -15.01
C GLU A 21 -8.28 -20.44 -15.48
N THR A 22 -8.93 -19.74 -14.53
CA THR A 22 -9.82 -18.61 -14.84
C THR A 22 -9.14 -17.61 -15.77
N SER A 23 -9.83 -17.22 -16.83
CA SER A 23 -9.38 -16.21 -17.77
C SER A 23 -9.64 -14.78 -17.29
N THR A 24 -9.03 -13.81 -17.96
CA THR A 24 -9.32 -12.38 -17.72
C THR A 24 -10.79 -12.08 -17.93
N GLU A 25 -11.39 -12.57 -19.02
CA GLU A 25 -12.78 -12.34 -19.40
C GLU A 25 -13.74 -12.88 -18.35
N GLU A 26 -13.51 -14.10 -17.85
CA GLU A 26 -14.33 -14.70 -16.80
C GLU A 26 -14.27 -13.90 -15.50
N LEU A 27 -13.06 -13.41 -15.13
CA LEU A 27 -12.92 -12.57 -13.94
C LEU A 27 -13.59 -11.20 -14.11
N LEU A 28 -13.51 -10.59 -15.30
CA LEU A 28 -14.19 -9.33 -15.62
C LEU A 28 -15.72 -9.49 -15.50
N LEU A 29 -16.28 -10.57 -16.03
CA LEU A 29 -17.73 -10.87 -15.88
C LEU A 29 -18.12 -11.00 -14.40
N LYS A 30 -17.29 -11.66 -13.60
CA LYS A 30 -17.56 -11.78 -12.16
C LYS A 30 -17.48 -10.43 -11.45
N ILE A 31 -16.55 -9.56 -11.81
CA ILE A 31 -16.48 -8.19 -11.27
C ILE A 31 -17.71 -7.38 -11.68
N ASP A 32 -18.19 -7.52 -12.92
CA ASP A 32 -19.40 -6.84 -13.38
C ASP A 32 -20.65 -7.29 -12.61
N GLU A 33 -20.79 -8.58 -12.32
CA GLU A 33 -21.86 -9.08 -11.45
C GLU A 33 -21.83 -8.40 -10.08
N LEU A 34 -20.64 -8.33 -9.45
CA LEU A 34 -20.47 -7.72 -8.14
C LEU A 34 -20.69 -6.21 -8.16
N ASN A 35 -20.27 -5.52 -9.24
CA ASN A 35 -20.53 -4.10 -9.43
C ASN A 35 -22.02 -3.81 -9.47
N ASN A 36 -22.83 -4.67 -10.12
CA ASN A 36 -24.26 -4.51 -10.30
C ASN A 36 -25.10 -4.99 -9.09
N ASP A 37 -24.53 -5.80 -8.20
CA ASP A 37 -25.25 -6.26 -7.01
C ASP A 37 -25.28 -5.17 -5.92
N LYS A 38 -26.50 -4.68 -5.64
CA LYS A 38 -26.72 -3.64 -4.61
C LYS A 38 -26.43 -4.10 -3.18
N LYS A 39 -26.28 -5.39 -2.94
CA LYS A 39 -25.93 -5.94 -1.62
C LYS A 39 -24.41 -5.95 -1.40
N ILE A 40 -23.63 -5.78 -2.45
CA ILE A 40 -22.16 -5.72 -2.37
C ILE A 40 -21.73 -4.26 -2.26
N HIS A 41 -21.10 -3.90 -1.17
CA HIS A 41 -20.65 -2.54 -0.86
C HIS A 41 -19.16 -2.32 -1.10
N GLY A 42 -18.39 -3.41 -1.28
CA GLY A 42 -16.96 -3.34 -1.55
C GLY A 42 -16.46 -4.60 -2.24
N ILE A 43 -15.52 -4.43 -3.14
CA ILE A 43 -14.88 -5.50 -3.89
C ILE A 43 -13.38 -5.43 -3.62
N LEU A 44 -12.80 -6.57 -3.26
CA LEU A 44 -11.37 -6.73 -3.11
C LEU A 44 -10.90 -7.88 -3.98
N LEU A 45 -10.09 -7.58 -4.98
CA LEU A 45 -9.41 -8.58 -5.79
C LEU A 45 -8.06 -8.91 -5.14
N GLN A 46 -7.91 -10.16 -4.69
CA GLN A 46 -6.68 -10.59 -4.02
C GLN A 46 -5.51 -10.60 -5.01
N HIS A 47 -4.53 -9.80 -4.71
CA HIS A 47 -3.26 -9.68 -5.43
C HIS A 47 -2.17 -10.57 -4.79
N PRO A 48 -1.21 -11.15 -5.56
CA PRO A 48 -1.19 -11.17 -7.03
C PRO A 48 -2.16 -12.19 -7.63
N VAL A 49 -2.63 -11.92 -8.84
CA VAL A 49 -3.44 -12.86 -9.63
C VAL A 49 -2.55 -13.82 -10.44
N PRO A 50 -3.07 -14.97 -10.96
CA PRO A 50 -2.35 -15.82 -11.89
C PRO A 50 -1.88 -15.08 -13.15
N ASN A 51 -0.75 -15.50 -13.72
CA ASN A 51 -0.06 -14.81 -14.83
C ASN A 51 -0.89 -14.65 -16.12
N GLN A 52 -1.90 -15.51 -16.35
CA GLN A 52 -2.78 -15.42 -17.52
C GLN A 52 -3.81 -14.30 -17.41
N ILE A 53 -3.99 -13.72 -16.21
CA ILE A 53 -4.97 -12.66 -15.96
C ILE A 53 -4.31 -11.29 -16.15
N ASN A 54 -4.96 -10.41 -16.91
CA ASN A 54 -4.60 -9.01 -16.96
C ASN A 54 -5.09 -8.30 -15.69
N GLU A 55 -4.26 -8.33 -14.65
CA GLU A 55 -4.57 -7.78 -13.32
C GLU A 55 -5.00 -6.30 -13.39
N ARG A 56 -4.30 -5.50 -14.18
CA ARG A 56 -4.60 -4.06 -14.29
C ARG A 56 -5.99 -3.82 -14.85
N GLU A 57 -6.38 -4.55 -15.87
CA GLU A 57 -7.71 -4.46 -16.46
C GLU A 57 -8.81 -4.86 -15.47
N CYS A 58 -8.56 -5.91 -14.68
CA CYS A 58 -9.49 -6.35 -13.63
C CYS A 58 -9.63 -5.31 -12.52
N PHE A 59 -8.54 -4.66 -12.10
CA PHE A 59 -8.61 -3.57 -11.13
C PHE A 59 -9.43 -2.39 -11.68
N GLU A 60 -9.21 -1.97 -12.92
CA GLU A 60 -9.96 -0.86 -13.53
C GLU A 60 -11.45 -1.18 -13.75
N ARG A 61 -11.84 -2.46 -13.77
CA ARG A 61 -13.24 -2.85 -13.88
C ARG A 61 -14.03 -2.65 -12.59
N ILE A 62 -13.36 -2.61 -11.43
CA ILE A 62 -14.03 -2.38 -10.14
C ILE A 62 -14.59 -0.96 -10.13
N SER A 63 -15.89 -0.81 -9.82
CA SER A 63 -16.49 0.51 -9.69
C SER A 63 -15.88 1.28 -8.53
N ILE A 64 -15.66 2.58 -8.72
CA ILE A 64 -14.96 3.41 -7.74
C ILE A 64 -15.63 3.43 -6.36
N GLU A 65 -16.95 3.31 -6.32
CA GLU A 65 -17.74 3.26 -5.08
C GLU A 65 -17.53 1.95 -4.30
N LYS A 66 -16.99 0.91 -4.98
CA LYS A 66 -16.73 -0.41 -4.42
C LYS A 66 -15.24 -0.77 -4.36
N ASP A 67 -14.35 0.11 -4.82
CA ASP A 67 -12.90 -0.07 -4.81
C ASP A 67 -12.32 0.14 -3.40
N VAL A 68 -12.65 -0.77 -2.49
CA VAL A 68 -12.26 -0.65 -1.07
C VAL A 68 -10.77 -0.88 -0.81
N ASP A 69 -10.03 -1.36 -1.81
CA ASP A 69 -8.56 -1.55 -1.72
C ASP A 69 -7.78 -0.38 -2.36
N GLY A 70 -8.49 0.55 -3.03
CA GLY A 70 -7.92 1.75 -3.63
C GLY A 70 -6.93 1.45 -4.76
N VAL A 71 -7.30 0.53 -5.67
CA VAL A 71 -6.40 0.02 -6.72
C VAL A 71 -6.69 0.58 -8.11
N THR A 72 -7.83 1.26 -8.30
CA THR A 72 -8.19 1.85 -9.60
C THR A 72 -7.41 3.13 -9.89
N CYS A 73 -7.15 3.42 -11.17
CA CYS A 73 -6.52 4.69 -11.59
C CYS A 73 -7.39 5.90 -11.22
N LEU A 74 -8.72 5.77 -11.35
CA LEU A 74 -9.64 6.85 -10.99
C LEU A 74 -9.59 7.12 -9.48
N GLY A 75 -9.59 6.07 -8.64
CA GLY A 75 -9.47 6.20 -7.19
C GLY A 75 -8.14 6.86 -6.80
N PHE A 76 -7.03 6.39 -7.38
CA PHE A 76 -5.72 7.01 -7.17
C PHE A 76 -5.69 8.48 -7.60
N GLY A 77 -6.24 8.81 -8.78
CA GLY A 77 -6.30 10.19 -9.26
C GLY A 77 -7.07 11.10 -8.31
N ARG A 78 -8.26 10.68 -7.87
CA ARG A 78 -9.08 11.45 -6.91
C ARG A 78 -8.37 11.63 -5.57
N MET A 79 -7.81 10.55 -5.01
CA MET A 79 -7.05 10.60 -3.76
C MET A 79 -5.85 11.55 -3.87
N SER A 80 -5.09 11.49 -4.97
CA SER A 80 -3.94 12.37 -5.23
C SER A 80 -4.32 13.84 -5.28
N MET A 81 -5.53 14.16 -5.75
CA MET A 81 -6.08 15.52 -5.81
C MET A 81 -6.77 15.94 -4.49
N GLY A 82 -6.69 15.14 -3.45
CA GLY A 82 -7.37 15.41 -2.18
C GLY A 82 -8.90 15.25 -2.23
N LEU A 83 -9.43 14.62 -3.27
CA LEU A 83 -10.85 14.33 -3.40
C LEU A 83 -11.23 13.02 -2.71
N SER A 84 -12.51 12.88 -2.35
CA SER A 84 -13.02 11.67 -1.70
C SER A 84 -12.88 10.44 -2.60
N ALA A 85 -12.10 9.45 -2.14
CA ALA A 85 -11.96 8.12 -2.71
C ALA A 85 -11.39 7.18 -1.63
N TYR A 86 -11.53 5.89 -1.83
CA TYR A 86 -10.74 4.93 -1.05
C TYR A 86 -9.28 5.05 -1.45
N GLY A 87 -8.40 5.21 -0.47
CA GLY A 87 -6.96 5.16 -0.69
C GLY A 87 -6.44 3.73 -0.60
N SER A 88 -5.32 3.45 -1.27
CA SER A 88 -4.67 2.14 -1.15
C SER A 88 -4.48 1.75 0.31
N CYS A 89 -4.89 0.53 0.67
CA CYS A 89 -5.04 0.11 2.07
C CYS A 89 -3.73 0.18 2.88
N THR A 90 -2.60 -0.28 2.33
CA THR A 90 -1.31 -0.23 3.04
C THR A 90 -0.84 1.20 3.30
N PRO A 91 -0.80 2.11 2.30
CA PRO A 91 -0.53 3.53 2.55
C PRO A 91 -1.49 4.17 3.57
N ALA A 92 -2.79 3.90 3.46
CA ALA A 92 -3.78 4.42 4.40
C ALA A 92 -3.53 3.89 5.83
N GLY A 93 -3.15 2.61 5.96
CA GLY A 93 -2.74 2.02 7.23
C GLY A 93 -1.52 2.72 7.83
N ILE A 94 -0.50 3.01 7.01
CA ILE A 94 0.70 3.75 7.43
C ILE A 94 0.32 5.16 7.92
N MET A 95 -0.54 5.86 7.20
CA MET A 95 -1.03 7.19 7.63
C MET A 95 -1.75 7.11 8.99
N ARG A 96 -2.56 6.07 9.21
CA ARG A 96 -3.22 5.84 10.51
C ARG A 96 -2.23 5.54 11.63
N ILE A 97 -1.14 4.85 11.34
CA ILE A 97 -0.08 4.57 12.31
C ILE A 97 0.64 5.85 12.69
N LEU A 98 1.01 6.68 11.72
CA LEU A 98 1.63 7.98 11.98
C LEU A 98 0.72 8.87 12.84
N GLU A 99 -0.57 8.92 12.53
CA GLU A 99 -1.57 9.64 13.32
C GLU A 99 -1.71 9.07 14.76
N PHE A 100 -1.73 7.74 14.90
CA PHE A 100 -1.84 7.09 16.22
C PHE A 100 -0.66 7.39 17.14
N TYR A 101 0.53 7.57 16.59
CA TYR A 101 1.74 7.94 17.35
C TYR A 101 1.98 9.46 17.40
N ASP A 102 0.97 10.26 17.04
CA ASP A 102 1.04 11.73 17.04
C ASP A 102 2.25 12.29 16.29
N VAL A 103 2.64 11.64 15.17
CA VAL A 103 3.72 12.11 14.31
C VAL A 103 3.20 13.23 13.41
N ASP A 104 3.56 14.46 13.70
CA ASP A 104 3.28 15.59 12.81
C ASP A 104 4.25 15.57 11.63
N ILE A 105 3.74 15.21 10.46
CA ILE A 105 4.54 15.12 9.22
C ILE A 105 4.54 16.41 8.40
N SER A 106 3.81 17.44 8.84
CA SER A 106 3.75 18.73 8.13
C SER A 106 5.13 19.39 8.09
N GLY A 107 5.59 19.73 6.88
CA GLY A 107 6.91 20.31 6.65
C GLY A 107 8.09 19.33 6.69
N MET A 108 7.87 18.04 7.03
CA MET A 108 8.92 17.04 7.01
C MET A 108 9.39 16.75 5.59
N ASN A 109 10.68 16.44 5.45
CA ASN A 109 11.26 15.81 4.26
C ASN A 109 11.00 14.30 4.33
N ALA A 110 10.09 13.80 3.52
CA ALA A 110 9.74 12.39 3.45
C ALA A 110 10.38 11.72 2.23
N VAL A 111 11.00 10.57 2.43
CA VAL A 111 11.53 9.73 1.35
C VAL A 111 10.76 8.44 1.29
N VAL A 112 10.14 8.17 0.14
CA VAL A 112 9.48 6.89 -0.14
C VAL A 112 10.38 6.10 -1.08
N VAL A 113 10.97 5.01 -0.58
CA VAL A 113 11.80 4.10 -1.37
C VAL A 113 10.91 3.01 -1.93
N GLY A 114 10.52 3.18 -3.20
CA GLY A 114 9.57 2.35 -3.92
C GLY A 114 8.58 3.18 -4.74
N ARG A 115 8.14 2.66 -5.89
CA ARG A 115 7.20 3.36 -6.79
C ARG A 115 6.12 2.46 -7.36
N SER A 116 5.75 1.42 -6.61
CA SER A 116 4.67 0.53 -7.04
C SER A 116 3.34 1.29 -7.14
N PRO A 117 2.43 0.87 -8.04
CA PRO A 117 1.12 1.51 -8.20
C PRO A 117 0.25 1.41 -6.94
N ILE A 118 0.44 0.34 -6.16
CA ILE A 118 -0.43 0.03 -5.00
C ILE A 118 0.15 0.48 -3.65
N LEU A 119 1.42 0.87 -3.60
CA LEU A 119 2.07 1.28 -2.34
C LEU A 119 2.90 2.55 -2.50
N GLY A 120 4.01 2.51 -3.26
CA GLY A 120 4.96 3.63 -3.30
C GLY A 120 4.36 4.94 -3.82
N LYS A 121 3.67 4.92 -4.96
CA LYS A 121 3.03 6.11 -5.51
C LYS A 121 1.89 6.62 -4.62
N PRO A 122 0.93 5.78 -4.17
CA PRO A 122 -0.12 6.24 -3.25
C PRO A 122 0.43 6.78 -1.94
N MET A 123 1.44 6.15 -1.36
CA MET A 123 2.08 6.63 -0.13
C MET A 123 2.63 8.04 -0.29
N ALA A 124 3.35 8.29 -1.37
CA ALA A 124 3.92 9.59 -1.64
C ALA A 124 2.84 10.69 -1.77
N MET A 125 1.73 10.39 -2.44
CA MET A 125 0.63 11.34 -2.58
C MET A 125 -0.11 11.58 -1.26
N MET A 126 -0.28 10.55 -0.43
CA MET A 126 -0.90 10.71 0.90
C MET A 126 -0.04 11.58 1.82
N LEU A 127 1.28 11.39 1.81
CA LEU A 127 2.21 12.24 2.58
C LEU A 127 2.20 13.69 2.07
N LEU A 128 2.21 13.88 0.74
CA LEU A 128 2.12 15.21 0.12
C LEU A 128 0.81 15.92 0.53
N ASN A 129 -0.31 15.23 0.50
CA ASN A 129 -1.62 15.76 0.92
C ASN A 129 -1.67 16.15 2.41
N LYS A 130 -0.72 15.67 3.22
CA LYS A 130 -0.51 16.04 4.62
C LYS A 130 0.64 17.04 4.82
N ASN A 131 0.99 17.78 3.77
CA ASN A 131 1.99 18.85 3.76
C ASN A 131 3.45 18.40 3.96
N ALA A 132 3.78 17.13 3.73
CA ALA A 132 5.17 16.71 3.67
C ALA A 132 5.80 17.09 2.32
N THR A 133 7.11 17.37 2.31
CA THR A 133 7.91 17.43 1.08
C THR A 133 8.35 16.02 0.73
N VAL A 134 7.98 15.51 -0.45
CA VAL A 134 8.15 14.07 -0.75
C VAL A 134 9.12 13.83 -1.89
N THR A 135 10.10 12.97 -1.65
CA THR A 135 10.98 12.39 -2.67
C THR A 135 10.65 10.91 -2.87
N ILE A 136 10.43 10.51 -4.13
CA ILE A 136 10.22 9.09 -4.48
C ILE A 136 11.53 8.53 -5.06
N CYS A 137 12.10 7.54 -4.39
CA CYS A 137 13.28 6.80 -4.83
C CYS A 137 12.90 5.44 -5.43
N HIS A 138 13.72 4.95 -6.35
CA HIS A 138 13.48 3.69 -7.06
C HIS A 138 14.80 3.08 -7.57
N SER A 139 14.75 1.93 -8.21
CA SER A 139 15.92 1.17 -8.71
C SER A 139 16.87 1.92 -9.67
N ARG A 140 16.47 3.09 -10.16
CA ARG A 140 17.33 3.96 -11.01
C ARG A 140 17.72 5.26 -10.32
N THR A 141 17.36 5.43 -9.06
CA THR A 141 17.77 6.59 -8.26
C THR A 141 19.27 6.48 -8.01
N LYS A 142 19.99 7.54 -8.30
CA LYS A 142 21.40 7.66 -7.95
C LYS A 142 21.53 8.12 -6.51
N GLU A 143 22.57 7.67 -5.82
CA GLU A 143 22.90 8.14 -4.47
C GLU A 143 21.71 8.03 -3.49
N LEU A 144 21.07 6.85 -3.50
CA LEU A 144 19.91 6.56 -2.64
C LEU A 144 20.19 6.87 -1.17
N GLU A 145 21.42 6.61 -0.71
CA GLU A 145 21.88 6.89 0.64
C GLU A 145 21.73 8.37 1.01
N ASP A 146 22.09 9.29 0.12
CA ASP A 146 22.02 10.73 0.39
C ASP A 146 20.57 11.20 0.52
N HIS A 147 19.67 10.67 -0.29
CA HIS A 147 18.23 10.94 -0.14
C HIS A 147 17.71 10.49 1.23
N VAL A 148 18.06 9.26 1.63
CA VAL A 148 17.64 8.69 2.92
C VAL A 148 18.25 9.45 4.09
N ARG A 149 19.53 9.83 4.00
CA ARG A 149 20.27 10.55 5.06
C ARG A 149 19.65 11.92 5.41
N ASN A 150 19.05 12.57 4.44
CA ASN A 150 18.44 13.89 4.62
C ASN A 150 16.95 13.83 4.98
N ALA A 151 16.37 12.64 5.10
CA ALA A 151 14.94 12.47 5.36
C ALA A 151 14.61 12.54 6.85
N ASP A 152 13.49 13.20 7.18
CA ASP A 152 12.88 13.18 8.50
C ASP A 152 11.94 11.98 8.65
N LEU A 153 11.36 11.52 7.54
CA LEU A 153 10.52 10.32 7.44
C LEU A 153 10.99 9.45 6.28
N VAL A 154 11.25 8.18 6.55
CA VAL A 154 11.63 7.17 5.54
C VAL A 154 10.58 6.06 5.48
N VAL A 155 10.07 5.78 4.28
CA VAL A 155 9.16 4.65 4.03
C VAL A 155 9.83 3.67 3.08
N GLY A 156 10.17 2.48 3.55
CA GLY A 156 10.67 1.35 2.75
C GLY A 156 9.50 0.61 2.10
N ALA A 157 9.48 0.54 0.77
CA ALA A 157 8.37 -0.04 -0.02
C ALA A 157 8.88 -0.63 -1.36
N VAL A 158 10.06 -1.29 -1.33
CA VAL A 158 10.74 -1.81 -2.52
C VAL A 158 10.62 -3.32 -2.71
N GLY A 159 10.34 -4.05 -1.63
CA GLY A 159 10.33 -5.51 -1.66
C GLY A 159 11.74 -6.11 -1.85
N VAL A 160 12.78 -5.44 -1.37
CA VAL A 160 14.18 -5.93 -1.38
C VAL A 160 14.69 -5.98 0.05
N PRO A 161 15.02 -7.19 0.56
CA PRO A 161 15.41 -7.38 1.95
C PRO A 161 16.60 -6.48 2.33
N LYS A 162 16.44 -5.73 3.42
CA LYS A 162 17.52 -4.94 4.04
C LYS A 162 18.27 -4.00 3.09
N LEU A 163 17.58 -3.48 2.07
CA LEU A 163 18.18 -2.54 1.11
C LEU A 163 18.60 -1.24 1.78
N ILE A 164 17.73 -0.69 2.64
CA ILE A 164 17.98 0.57 3.34
C ILE A 164 18.78 0.27 4.60
N LYS A 165 19.97 0.84 4.69
CA LYS A 165 20.88 0.58 5.81
C LYS A 165 20.61 1.50 6.98
N LYS A 166 20.81 1.00 8.20
CA LYS A 166 20.65 1.75 9.45
C LYS A 166 21.54 3.00 9.47
N GLU A 167 22.76 2.88 8.96
CA GLU A 167 23.74 3.96 8.92
C GLU A 167 23.35 5.12 8.00
N TRP A 168 22.39 4.88 7.10
CA TRP A 168 21.85 5.93 6.23
C TRP A 168 20.79 6.78 6.95
N LEU A 169 20.22 6.30 8.03
CA LEU A 169 19.11 6.96 8.71
C LEU A 169 19.61 8.14 9.57
N LYS A 170 18.97 9.26 9.42
CA LYS A 170 19.18 10.43 10.26
C LYS A 170 18.76 10.14 11.70
N LYS A 171 19.52 10.57 12.67
CA LYS A 171 19.13 10.45 14.09
C LYS A 171 17.82 11.18 14.34
N GLY A 172 16.85 10.46 14.91
CA GLY A 172 15.50 10.97 15.17
C GLY A 172 14.54 10.90 13.98
N ALA A 173 14.96 10.34 12.83
CA ALA A 173 14.05 10.10 11.72
C ALA A 173 12.95 9.10 12.10
N VAL A 174 11.76 9.35 11.61
CA VAL A 174 10.67 8.38 11.64
C VAL A 174 10.86 7.36 10.52
N VAL A 175 10.75 6.08 10.83
CA VAL A 175 11.02 5.00 9.88
C VAL A 175 9.85 4.05 9.81
N ILE A 176 9.31 3.86 8.62
CA ILE A 176 8.23 2.92 8.32
C ILE A 176 8.76 1.86 7.36
N ASP A 177 8.70 0.61 7.77
CA ASP A 177 9.05 -0.52 6.93
C ASP A 177 7.77 -1.22 6.46
N ALA A 178 7.46 -1.10 5.17
CA ALA A 178 6.33 -1.76 4.53
C ALA A 178 6.77 -2.98 3.69
N GLY A 179 8.04 -3.37 3.80
CA GLY A 179 8.58 -4.57 3.18
C GLY A 179 8.13 -5.83 3.91
N TYR A 180 7.80 -6.87 3.14
CA TYR A 180 7.52 -8.19 3.67
C TYR A 180 8.30 -9.24 2.89
N HIS A 181 9.06 -10.06 3.62
CA HIS A 181 9.88 -11.12 3.04
C HIS A 181 9.67 -12.45 3.78
N PRO A 182 9.79 -13.60 3.10
CA PRO A 182 9.68 -14.93 3.70
C PRO A 182 10.65 -15.14 4.88
N GLU A 183 11.78 -14.46 4.86
CA GLU A 183 12.83 -14.47 5.89
C GLU A 183 12.46 -13.68 7.15
N LYS A 184 11.23 -13.15 7.22
CA LYS A 184 10.72 -12.32 8.32
C LYS A 184 11.55 -11.07 8.58
N CYS A 185 12.09 -10.48 7.54
CA CYS A 185 12.74 -9.16 7.57
C CYS A 185 11.95 -8.17 6.71
N GLY A 186 12.24 -6.89 6.86
CA GLY A 186 11.70 -5.81 6.04
C GLY A 186 12.69 -5.36 4.96
N ASP A 187 12.35 -4.25 4.32
CA ASP A 187 13.21 -3.55 3.35
C ASP A 187 14.34 -2.77 4.04
N ILE A 188 14.20 -2.53 5.35
CA ILE A 188 15.13 -1.71 6.14
C ILE A 188 15.94 -2.61 7.07
N ASP A 189 17.26 -2.41 7.10
CA ASP A 189 18.18 -3.14 7.95
C ASP A 189 18.19 -2.54 9.35
N LEU A 190 17.18 -2.86 10.13
CA LEU A 190 17.03 -2.42 11.51
C LEU A 190 17.33 -3.58 12.47
N ASP A 191 18.19 -3.34 13.46
CA ASP A 191 18.19 -4.18 14.65
C ASP A 191 16.87 -3.97 15.40
N LEU A 192 16.29 -5.02 15.98
CA LEU A 192 14.98 -5.08 16.66
C LEU A 192 14.77 -4.04 17.80
N SER A 193 15.72 -3.15 18.04
CA SER A 193 15.66 -2.13 19.09
C SER A 193 14.96 -0.82 18.71
N LEU A 194 14.52 -0.65 17.45
CA LEU A 194 13.73 0.49 17.00
C LEU A 194 12.26 0.06 16.90
N ILE A 195 11.33 0.99 17.10
CA ILE A 195 9.89 0.71 17.01
C ILE A 195 9.61 0.14 15.62
N HIS A 196 9.46 -1.17 15.55
CA HIS A 196 9.21 -1.91 14.33
C HIS A 196 7.71 -2.00 14.13
N ILE A 197 7.18 -1.17 13.24
CA ILE A 197 5.80 -1.23 12.81
C ILE A 197 5.79 -2.02 11.51
N SER A 198 5.68 -3.35 11.61
CA SER A 198 5.46 -4.22 10.46
C SER A 198 3.98 -4.56 10.35
N GLU A 199 3.47 -4.58 9.13
CA GLU A 199 2.15 -5.18 8.87
C GLU A 199 2.15 -6.63 9.39
N PRO A 200 1.07 -7.09 10.08
CA PRO A 200 0.99 -8.48 10.51
C PRO A 200 1.09 -9.39 9.28
N THR A 201 2.04 -10.30 9.35
CA THR A 201 2.36 -11.28 8.31
C THR A 201 1.09 -11.89 7.72
N ARG A 202 0.94 -11.78 6.40
CA ARG A 202 -0.03 -12.61 5.67
C ARG A 202 0.42 -14.07 5.77
N PRO A 203 -0.44 -14.99 6.22
CA PRO A 203 -0.14 -16.41 6.16
C PRO A 203 -0.12 -16.91 4.71
#